data_936c37daf0a932f8f24dc2d97726cdec
#
_entry.id   936c37daf0a932f8f24dc2d97726cdec
#
_cell.length_a   1.000
_cell.length_b   1.000
_cell.length_c   1.000
_cell.angle_alpha   90.00
_cell.angle_beta   90.00
_cell.angle_gamma   90.00
#
_symmetry.space_group_name_H-M   'P 1'
#
loop_
_entity.id
_entity.type
_entity.pdbx_description
1 polymer ?
#
loop_
_entity_poly.entity_id
_entity_poly.type
_entity_poly.pdbx_seq_one_letter_code
_entity_poly.pdbx_strand_id
1 'polypeptide(L)'
;MTEAIEQGKRTRCSEEAGFTLLETSIAMVLLAIVGLGIASCFFFAAKNNSTARDRELAMAVAQQQIEQYRNMKFSDAGMAATNGATALVTRGGRQYQVLTTITDSNVQNGAARTKTIQLRVVPWSDGSRLTRNVSTVFGSVTVIAERTSPILGPNRSF
;
A
#
# COMPACT_ATOMS: atom_id res chain seq x y z
N MET A 1 -2.92 -91.34 -29.90
CA MET A 1 -2.61 -90.86 -28.52
C MET A 1 -2.03 -89.50 -28.66
N THR A 2 -2.86 -88.48 -28.50
CA THR A 2 -2.40 -87.09 -28.56
C THR A 2 -3.27 -86.32 -27.57
N GLU A 3 -2.75 -86.14 -26.36
CA GLU A 3 -3.40 -85.31 -25.31
C GLU A 3 -3.19 -83.82 -25.66
N ALA A 4 -4.28 -83.14 -25.88
CA ALA A 4 -4.31 -81.71 -25.99
C ALA A 4 -4.33 -81.09 -24.58
N ILE A 5 -3.26 -80.40 -24.23
CA ILE A 5 -3.16 -79.65 -23.00
C ILE A 5 -3.91 -78.30 -23.21
N GLU A 6 -5.12 -78.19 -22.65
CA GLU A 6 -5.92 -77.01 -22.60
C GLU A 6 -5.37 -76.02 -21.55
N GLN A 7 -4.62 -75.02 -22.03
CA GLN A 7 -4.14 -73.94 -21.17
C GLN A 7 -5.30 -73.02 -20.85
N GLY A 8 -5.86 -73.15 -19.63
CA GLY A 8 -6.85 -72.27 -19.08
C GLY A 8 -6.31 -70.83 -18.93
N LYS A 9 -6.76 -69.96 -19.80
CA LYS A 9 -6.52 -68.51 -19.75
C LYS A 9 -7.22 -67.93 -18.50
N ARG A 10 -6.46 -67.79 -17.41
CA ARG A 10 -6.94 -67.08 -16.23
C ARG A 10 -7.11 -65.63 -16.60
N THR A 11 -8.31 -65.17 -16.88
CA THR A 11 -8.69 -63.78 -16.91
C THR A 11 -8.57 -63.27 -15.48
N ARG A 12 -7.53 -62.45 -15.21
CA ARG A 12 -7.48 -61.62 -14.03
C ARG A 12 -8.62 -60.63 -14.13
N CYS A 13 -9.70 -60.89 -13.42
CA CYS A 13 -10.65 -59.84 -13.06
C CYS A 13 -9.84 -58.81 -12.27
N SER A 14 -9.60 -57.65 -12.83
CA SER A 14 -9.13 -56.50 -12.04
C SER A 14 -10.27 -56.20 -11.06
N GLU A 15 -10.04 -56.46 -9.79
CA GLU A 15 -10.93 -56.01 -8.74
C GLU A 15 -10.93 -54.50 -8.82
N GLU A 16 -12.00 -53.94 -9.37
CA GLU A 16 -12.31 -52.50 -9.25
C GLU A 16 -12.62 -52.27 -7.75
N ALA A 17 -11.57 -51.92 -7.01
CA ALA A 17 -11.72 -51.50 -5.62
C ALA A 17 -12.46 -50.14 -5.61
N GLY A 18 -13.73 -50.18 -5.33
CA GLY A 18 -14.53 -48.96 -5.13
C GLY A 18 -14.05 -48.22 -3.90
N PHE A 19 -14.11 -46.87 -3.95
CA PHE A 19 -13.75 -46.04 -2.81
C PHE A 19 -14.59 -46.39 -1.57
N THR A 20 -13.93 -46.50 -0.42
CA THR A 20 -14.61 -46.74 0.83
C THR A 20 -15.25 -45.44 1.33
N LEU A 21 -16.35 -45.54 2.06
CA LEU A 21 -17.04 -44.38 2.66
C LEU A 21 -16.11 -43.60 3.61
N LEU A 22 -15.20 -44.30 4.26
CA LEU A 22 -14.17 -43.71 5.12
C LEU A 22 -13.18 -42.85 4.31
N GLU A 23 -12.71 -43.34 3.16
CA GLU A 23 -11.75 -42.66 2.29
C GLU A 23 -12.34 -41.36 1.73
N THR A 24 -13.60 -41.39 1.29
CA THR A 24 -14.30 -40.17 0.82
C THR A 24 -14.48 -39.15 1.94
N SER A 25 -14.75 -39.59 3.16
CA SER A 25 -14.87 -38.73 4.32
C SER A 25 -13.53 -38.04 4.66
N ILE A 26 -12.44 -38.80 4.66
CA ILE A 26 -11.08 -38.24 4.87
C ILE A 26 -10.72 -37.27 3.76
N ALA A 27 -10.99 -37.61 2.50
CA ALA A 27 -10.72 -36.75 1.37
C ALA A 27 -11.48 -35.42 1.46
N MET A 28 -12.76 -35.44 1.89
CA MET A 28 -13.55 -34.22 2.12
C MET A 28 -12.95 -33.34 3.22
N VAL A 29 -12.51 -33.92 4.34
CA VAL A 29 -11.87 -33.17 5.43
C VAL A 29 -10.57 -32.52 4.95
N LEU A 30 -9.72 -33.25 4.23
CA LEU A 30 -8.49 -32.70 3.68
C LEU A 30 -8.77 -31.57 2.68
N LEU A 31 -9.76 -31.76 1.80
CA LEU A 31 -10.17 -30.72 0.84
C LEU A 31 -10.67 -29.47 1.56
N ALA A 32 -11.42 -29.60 2.64
CA ALA A 32 -11.89 -28.46 3.45
C ALA A 32 -10.71 -27.70 4.09
N ILE A 33 -9.73 -28.41 4.64
CA ILE A 33 -8.53 -27.77 5.23
C ILE A 33 -7.74 -26.99 4.18
N VAL A 34 -7.49 -27.60 3.01
CA VAL A 34 -6.80 -26.95 1.89
C VAL A 34 -7.58 -25.74 1.39
N GLY A 35 -8.90 -25.89 1.24
CA GLY A 35 -9.79 -24.81 0.81
C GLY A 35 -9.75 -23.60 1.74
N LEU A 36 -9.77 -23.80 3.06
CA LEU A 36 -9.62 -22.74 4.05
C LEU A 36 -8.24 -22.05 3.95
N GLY A 37 -7.18 -22.81 3.72
CA GLY A 37 -5.84 -22.25 3.49
C GLY A 37 -5.79 -21.33 2.28
N ILE A 38 -6.34 -21.78 1.16
CA ILE A 38 -6.42 -20.98 -0.09
C ILE A 38 -7.26 -19.72 0.13
N ALA A 39 -8.43 -19.84 0.77
CA ALA A 39 -9.29 -18.70 1.07
C ALA A 39 -8.58 -17.63 1.92
N SER A 40 -7.80 -18.05 2.92
CA SER A 40 -6.99 -17.16 3.76
C SER A 40 -5.93 -16.42 2.95
N CYS A 41 -5.26 -17.08 2.02
CA CYS A 41 -4.28 -16.45 1.11
C CYS A 41 -4.93 -15.40 0.21
N PHE A 42 -6.11 -15.67 -0.35
CA PHE A 42 -6.85 -14.70 -1.16
C PHE A 42 -7.26 -13.48 -0.35
N PHE A 43 -7.75 -13.67 0.87
CA PHE A 43 -8.12 -12.57 1.76
C PHE A 43 -6.92 -11.69 2.10
N PHE A 44 -5.78 -12.29 2.41
CA PHE A 44 -4.54 -11.58 2.68
C PHE A 44 -4.04 -10.80 1.45
N ALA A 45 -4.05 -11.42 0.27
CA ALA A 45 -3.66 -10.78 -0.98
C ALA A 45 -4.58 -9.58 -1.32
N ALA A 46 -5.90 -9.73 -1.17
CA ALA A 46 -6.86 -8.65 -1.39
C ALA A 46 -6.62 -7.47 -0.45
N LYS A 47 -6.36 -7.74 0.83
CA LYS A 47 -6.04 -6.71 1.83
C LYS A 47 -4.75 -5.98 1.49
N ASN A 48 -3.69 -6.69 1.13
CA ASN A 48 -2.42 -6.07 0.75
C ASN A 48 -2.55 -5.20 -0.50
N ASN A 49 -3.31 -5.64 -1.51
CA ASN A 49 -3.54 -4.88 -2.74
C ASN A 49 -4.31 -3.58 -2.46
N SER A 50 -5.32 -3.62 -1.59
CA SER A 50 -6.02 -2.40 -1.15
C SER A 50 -5.07 -1.41 -0.46
N THR A 51 -4.18 -1.90 0.41
CA THR A 51 -3.18 -1.08 1.10
C THR A 51 -2.18 -0.44 0.14
N ALA A 52 -1.71 -1.19 -0.84
CA ALA A 52 -0.78 -0.69 -1.85
C ALA A 52 -1.40 0.45 -2.68
N ARG A 53 -2.65 0.28 -3.12
CA ARG A 53 -3.41 1.31 -3.84
C ARG A 53 -3.58 2.60 -3.03
N ASP A 54 -3.86 2.49 -1.74
CA ASP A 54 -4.02 3.66 -0.88
C ASP A 54 -2.71 4.43 -0.70
N ARG A 55 -1.57 3.72 -0.60
CA ARG A 55 -0.25 4.36 -0.56
C ARG A 55 0.08 5.06 -1.88
N GLU A 56 -0.26 4.46 -3.01
CA GLU A 56 -0.09 5.06 -4.33
C GLU A 56 -0.89 6.36 -4.45
N LEU A 57 -2.16 6.36 -4.05
CA LEU A 57 -2.99 7.56 -4.06
C LEU A 57 -2.46 8.64 -3.10
N ALA A 58 -2.01 8.26 -1.91
CA ALA A 58 -1.41 9.19 -0.96
C ALA A 58 -0.11 9.81 -1.51
N MET A 59 0.73 9.01 -2.19
CA MET A 59 1.93 9.49 -2.84
C MET A 59 1.60 10.47 -3.97
N ALA A 60 0.58 10.17 -4.78
CA ALA A 60 0.13 11.05 -5.85
C ALA A 60 -0.42 12.40 -5.31
N VAL A 61 -1.09 12.38 -4.14
CA VAL A 61 -1.50 13.61 -3.44
C VAL A 61 -0.27 14.40 -2.98
N ALA A 62 0.71 13.72 -2.37
CA ALA A 62 1.93 14.36 -1.91
C ALA A 62 2.72 15.01 -3.07
N GLN A 63 2.87 14.31 -4.19
CA GLN A 63 3.51 14.84 -5.39
C GLN A 63 2.79 16.08 -5.94
N GLN A 64 1.46 16.02 -6.04
CA GLN A 64 0.66 17.16 -6.48
C GLN A 64 0.88 18.38 -5.59
N GLN A 65 0.91 18.21 -4.27
CA GLN A 65 1.13 19.31 -3.33
C GLN A 65 2.56 19.85 -3.42
N ILE A 66 3.57 19.00 -3.56
CA ILE A 66 4.97 19.43 -3.75
C ILE A 66 5.12 20.27 -5.03
N GLU A 67 4.48 19.85 -6.14
CA GLU A 67 4.54 20.63 -7.38
C GLU A 67 3.84 22.00 -7.24
N GLN A 68 2.77 22.09 -6.46
CA GLN A 68 2.16 23.39 -6.14
C GLN A 68 3.17 24.30 -5.41
N TYR A 69 3.87 23.77 -4.38
CA TYR A 69 4.90 24.54 -3.67
C TYR A 69 6.11 24.86 -4.55
N ARG A 70 6.47 24.02 -5.50
CA ARG A 70 7.54 24.27 -6.47
C ARG A 70 7.20 25.44 -7.41
N ASN A 71 5.93 25.59 -7.78
CA ASN A 71 5.45 26.62 -8.69
C ASN A 71 5.15 27.95 -7.98
N MET A 72 5.04 27.97 -6.65
CA MET A 72 4.88 29.22 -5.87
C MET A 72 6.16 30.05 -5.88
N LYS A 73 6.02 31.37 -5.77
CA LYS A 73 7.19 32.25 -5.57
C LYS A 73 7.79 31.97 -4.19
N PHE A 74 9.13 32.06 -4.09
CA PHE A 74 9.83 31.79 -2.82
C PHE A 74 9.40 32.74 -1.69
N SER A 75 9.05 33.99 -2.04
CA SER A 75 8.57 35.03 -1.13
C SER A 75 7.05 35.02 -0.91
N ASP A 76 6.33 34.05 -1.47
CA ASP A 76 4.88 33.97 -1.33
C ASP A 76 4.46 33.70 0.13
N ALA A 77 3.34 34.25 0.56
CA ALA A 77 2.79 33.99 1.89
C ALA A 77 2.50 32.51 2.13
N GLY A 78 2.13 31.75 1.07
CA GLY A 78 1.96 30.31 1.13
C GLY A 78 3.24 29.51 1.40
N MET A 79 4.41 30.16 1.26
CA MET A 79 5.74 29.61 1.57
C MET A 79 6.28 30.10 2.92
N ALA A 80 5.48 30.81 3.72
CA ALA A 80 5.88 31.21 5.06
C ALA A 80 6.16 29.99 5.96
N ALA A 81 7.08 30.16 6.90
CA ALA A 81 7.36 29.11 7.88
C ALA A 81 6.07 28.70 8.61
N THR A 82 5.78 27.41 8.62
CA THR A 82 4.52 26.85 9.13
C THR A 82 4.81 25.53 9.82
N ASN A 83 4.12 25.32 10.94
CA ASN A 83 4.25 24.08 11.71
C ASN A 83 2.93 23.30 11.67
N GLY A 84 2.82 22.32 10.76
CA GLY A 84 1.70 21.39 10.72
C GLY A 84 0.40 21.99 10.18
N ALA A 85 0.45 22.91 9.21
CA ALA A 85 -0.76 23.36 8.51
C ALA A 85 -1.47 22.17 7.88
N THR A 86 -2.80 22.09 8.10
CA THR A 86 -3.58 20.93 7.70
C THR A 86 -4.54 21.27 6.57
N ALA A 87 -4.54 20.47 5.51
CA ALA A 87 -5.50 20.57 4.41
C ALA A 87 -6.12 19.19 4.16
N LEU A 88 -7.39 19.18 3.73
CA LEU A 88 -8.07 17.96 3.30
C LEU A 88 -8.12 17.92 1.78
N VAL A 89 -7.69 16.80 1.20
CA VAL A 89 -7.68 16.58 -0.24
C VAL A 89 -8.42 15.30 -0.56
N THR A 90 -9.37 15.35 -1.49
CA THR A 90 -10.11 14.18 -1.95
C THR A 90 -9.48 13.65 -3.24
N ARG A 91 -9.12 12.36 -3.27
CA ARG A 91 -8.61 11.69 -4.45
C ARG A 91 -9.06 10.23 -4.51
N GLY A 92 -9.52 9.78 -5.70
CA GLY A 92 -10.00 8.43 -5.89
C GLY A 92 -11.16 8.03 -4.98
N GLY A 93 -12.04 8.98 -4.63
CA GLY A 93 -13.18 8.77 -3.73
C GLY A 93 -12.81 8.68 -2.25
N ARG A 94 -11.56 8.97 -1.88
CA ARG A 94 -11.09 8.98 -0.48
C ARG A 94 -10.54 10.34 -0.10
N GLN A 95 -10.66 10.68 1.18
CA GLN A 95 -10.11 11.91 1.75
C GLN A 95 -8.74 11.62 2.37
N TYR A 96 -7.83 12.55 2.18
CA TYR A 96 -6.49 12.54 2.73
C TYR A 96 -6.25 13.84 3.51
N GLN A 97 -5.69 13.71 4.68
CA GLN A 97 -5.19 14.84 5.46
C GLN A 97 -3.73 15.08 5.09
N VAL A 98 -3.43 16.27 4.61
CA VAL A 98 -2.08 16.71 4.28
C VAL A 98 -1.61 17.65 5.38
N LEU A 99 -0.57 17.26 6.09
CA LEU A 99 0.11 18.11 7.07
C LEU A 99 1.33 18.71 6.39
N THR A 100 1.40 20.03 6.38
CA THR A 100 2.51 20.77 5.76
C THR A 100 3.32 21.44 6.87
N THR A 101 4.63 21.19 6.87
CA THR A 101 5.59 21.90 7.72
C THR A 101 6.63 22.55 6.81
N ILE A 102 6.76 23.88 6.92
CA ILE A 102 7.75 24.65 6.19
C ILE A 102 8.73 25.26 7.20
N THR A 103 9.99 24.92 7.07
CA THR A 103 11.05 25.41 7.93
C THR A 103 12.03 26.26 7.13
N ASP A 104 12.30 27.44 7.63
CA ASP A 104 13.33 28.32 7.06
C ASP A 104 14.70 27.87 7.54
N SER A 105 15.60 27.66 6.59
CA SER A 105 16.98 27.23 6.83
C SER A 105 17.94 28.28 6.25
N ASN A 106 19.16 28.34 6.79
CA ASN A 106 20.21 29.24 6.32
C ASN A 106 19.73 30.70 6.24
N VAL A 107 19.21 31.21 7.38
CA VAL A 107 18.71 32.58 7.47
C VAL A 107 19.91 33.54 7.59
N GLN A 108 20.03 34.50 6.66
CA GLN A 108 21.03 35.56 6.69
C GLN A 108 20.33 36.92 6.51
N ASN A 109 20.70 37.88 7.36
CA ASN A 109 20.09 39.22 7.35
C ASN A 109 18.57 39.23 7.44
N GLY A 110 18.00 38.28 8.20
CA GLY A 110 16.54 38.14 8.36
C GLY A 110 15.81 37.49 7.17
N ALA A 111 16.53 37.09 6.12
CA ALA A 111 15.94 36.42 4.96
C ALA A 111 16.37 34.95 4.90
N ALA A 112 15.43 34.06 4.75
CA ALA A 112 15.71 32.64 4.53
C ALA A 112 16.30 32.44 3.12
N ARG A 113 17.40 31.73 3.04
CA ARG A 113 18.00 31.33 1.76
C ARG A 113 17.50 29.98 1.27
N THR A 114 17.13 29.12 2.19
CA THR A 114 16.63 27.78 1.91
C THR A 114 15.37 27.54 2.72
N LYS A 115 14.40 26.89 2.12
CA LYS A 115 13.17 26.44 2.78
C LYS A 115 13.05 24.93 2.63
N THR A 116 12.86 24.26 3.74
CA THR A 116 12.57 22.82 3.76
C THR A 116 11.06 22.62 3.91
N ILE A 117 10.44 21.97 2.96
CA ILE A 117 9.00 21.68 2.92
C ILE A 117 8.83 20.20 3.22
N GLN A 118 8.20 19.90 4.32
CA GLN A 118 7.85 18.54 4.71
C GLN A 118 6.34 18.36 4.59
N LEU A 119 5.93 17.44 3.74
CA LEU A 119 4.53 17.05 3.57
C LEU A 119 4.33 15.66 4.15
N ARG A 120 3.36 15.52 5.03
CA ARG A 120 2.91 14.25 5.56
C ARG A 120 1.46 14.03 5.16
N VAL A 121 1.21 12.98 4.36
CA VAL A 121 -0.12 12.62 3.87
C VAL A 121 -0.61 11.39 4.63
N VAL A 122 -1.78 11.52 5.24
CA VAL A 122 -2.42 10.46 6.02
C VAL A 122 -3.85 10.28 5.49
N PRO A 123 -4.35 9.06 5.28
CA PRO A 123 -5.75 8.84 4.97
C PRO A 123 -6.63 9.45 6.07
N TRP A 124 -7.58 10.28 5.66
CA TRP A 124 -8.54 10.87 6.59
C TRP A 124 -9.58 9.85 7.00
N SER A 125 -9.84 9.78 8.29
CA SER A 125 -10.97 9.02 8.83
C SER A 125 -11.83 9.94 9.68
N ASP A 126 -13.13 9.90 9.46
CA ASP A 126 -14.14 10.70 10.18
C ASP A 126 -14.34 10.30 11.65
N GLY A 127 -13.43 9.52 12.21
CA GLY A 127 -13.47 9.06 13.59
C GLY A 127 -14.35 7.84 13.82
N SER A 128 -14.96 7.25 12.79
CA SER A 128 -15.67 5.99 12.93
C SER A 128 -14.71 4.87 13.34
N ARG A 129 -15.17 3.96 14.22
CA ARG A 129 -14.31 2.89 14.79
C ARG A 129 -13.67 1.99 13.73
N LEU A 130 -14.30 1.88 12.56
CA LEU A 130 -13.80 1.09 11.43
C LEU A 130 -12.63 1.77 10.73
N THR A 131 -12.58 3.10 10.71
CA THR A 131 -11.55 3.89 10.05
C THR A 131 -10.32 4.14 10.94
N ARG A 132 -10.44 4.02 12.27
CA ARG A 132 -9.28 4.14 13.19
C ARG A 132 -8.19 3.10 12.89
N ASN A 133 -8.57 1.88 12.46
CA ASN A 133 -7.63 0.84 12.05
C ASN A 133 -6.95 1.13 10.70
N VAL A 134 -7.55 1.95 9.85
CA VAL A 134 -6.99 2.29 8.53
C VAL A 134 -5.77 3.19 8.69
N SER A 135 -5.79 4.18 9.57
CA SER A 135 -4.64 5.07 9.79
C SER A 135 -3.43 4.39 10.43
N THR A 136 -3.64 3.28 11.17
CA THR A 136 -2.56 2.48 11.77
C THR A 136 -1.97 1.44 10.82
N VAL A 137 -2.77 0.97 9.86
CA VAL A 137 -2.33 -0.04 8.87
C VAL A 137 -1.65 0.62 7.66
N PHE A 138 -2.05 1.83 7.31
CA PHE A 138 -1.46 2.61 6.22
C PHE A 138 -0.47 3.61 6.80
N GLY A 139 0.80 3.29 6.74
CA GLY A 139 1.85 4.24 7.13
C GLY A 139 1.67 5.58 6.41
N SER A 140 1.86 6.68 7.14
CA SER A 140 1.87 8.01 6.54
C SER A 140 2.93 8.09 5.44
N VAL A 141 2.60 8.70 4.31
CA VAL A 141 3.57 9.07 3.29
C VAL A 141 4.17 10.41 3.68
N THR A 142 5.48 10.46 3.85
CA THR A 142 6.21 11.71 4.10
C THR A 142 7.10 12.00 2.92
N VAL A 143 6.99 13.22 2.37
CA VAL A 143 7.83 13.73 1.30
C VAL A 143 8.51 15.00 1.79
N ILE A 144 9.80 15.10 1.56
CA ILE A 144 10.61 16.28 1.92
C ILE A 144 11.15 16.88 0.64
N ALA A 145 10.96 18.18 0.47
CA ALA A 145 11.53 18.93 -0.63
C ALA A 145 12.27 20.15 -0.08
N GLU A 146 13.39 20.46 -0.68
CA GLU A 146 14.18 21.65 -0.34
C GLU A 146 14.16 22.62 -1.50
N ARG A 147 13.96 23.90 -1.19
CA ARG A 147 14.00 25.00 -2.17
C ARG A 147 14.96 26.06 -1.73
N THR A 148 15.82 26.46 -2.67
CA THR A 148 16.76 27.55 -2.48
C THR A 148 16.19 28.82 -3.12
N SER A 149 16.48 29.96 -2.51
CA SER A 149 16.12 31.27 -3.06
C SER A 149 16.78 31.50 -4.43
N PRO A 150 16.04 31.82 -5.48
CA PRO A 150 16.62 32.09 -6.79
C PRO A 150 17.47 33.35 -6.83
N ILE A 151 17.24 34.28 -5.89
CA ILE A 151 17.95 35.59 -5.83
C ILE A 151 19.21 35.48 -4.97
N LEU A 152 19.10 34.80 -3.80
CA LEU A 152 20.19 34.75 -2.83
C LEU A 152 21.16 33.58 -3.04
N GLY A 153 20.70 32.49 -3.68
CA GLY A 153 21.51 31.27 -3.87
C GLY A 153 22.02 30.68 -2.56
N PRO A 154 22.46 29.40 -2.54
CA PRO A 154 22.98 28.80 -1.33
C PRO A 154 24.33 29.36 -0.88
N ASN A 155 25.11 29.95 -1.78
CA ASN A 155 26.53 30.30 -1.58
C ASN A 155 26.93 31.74 -1.99
N ARG A 156 26.00 32.67 -2.17
CA ARG A 156 26.39 34.07 -2.37
C ARG A 156 26.61 34.74 -1.01
N SER A 157 27.86 34.87 -0.61
CA SER A 157 28.28 35.88 0.35
C SER A 157 28.28 37.22 -0.35
N PHE A 158 27.53 38.18 0.14
CA PHE A 158 27.66 39.59 -0.20
C PHE A 158 28.57 40.26 0.81
#